data_18bdc48077339a9a43bbe926cce9796c
#
_entry.id   18bdc48077339a9a43bbe926cce9796c
#
_cell.length_a   1.000
_cell.length_b   1.000
_cell.length_c   1.000
_cell.angle_alpha   90.00
_cell.angle_beta   90.00
_cell.angle_gamma   90.00
#
_symmetry.space_group_name_H-M   'P 1'
#
loop_
_entity.id
_entity.type
_entity.pdbx_description
1 polymer ?
#
loop_
_entity_poly.entity_id
_entity_poly.type
_entity_poly.pdbx_seq_one_letter_code
_entity_poly.pdbx_strand_id
1 'polypeptide(L)'
;MSNEKQSPDSGRRRALKGLIGLPFAGGILLGAYAESRKRRLAKRNILEELKIDAMRPESTADMSGDPIRVGIIGFGGRGSHLVRLLGYATPSWFERMKEEENEAAIEAFREQENLNVKLAGVCDVFDVYAEEAVAAFPGCKRYRTYEEMLESPDIDAVVIATPDHWHAPMSIAALQAGKHVYVEKPMTHNIRETYELLEAARNSKAVFQVGHQHRQTQSFITARDIIKKKVLGHISLVQTNTNRNDDNGAWQYDIHEKASPRTIDWDQFLGNAPKIPFNQEHFFRWRKWWAYGSGLSGDLMTHDFDRVNCVLEMGMPKYVSASGGIYSHHDGREVPDVFQVMMEYPDFSTGTSRPKGIERGMTFMYSATLGNQFNRPTLLMGHDGTMELGNTLTIYADPGSTRYLDMIESNLIQPDVPIYSYNPEAEEVDAITSATAKYFADKGLLWTYRDGKRVDSALLHLKEWLSAIRHGTPVSCGIHEGFEEAMTAHMGGLAWKTGRRIEWNPANGEIIALPGEDLDEILLSTKVVEYALET
;
A
#
# COMPACT_ATOMS: atom_id res chain seq x y z
N MET A 1 -88.31 3.68 -21.13
CA MET A 1 -88.38 2.53 -20.21
C MET A 1 -87.93 1.31 -20.96
N SER A 2 -86.67 0.91 -20.88
CA SER A 2 -86.17 -0.38 -21.31
C SER A 2 -84.96 -0.75 -20.47
N ASN A 3 -85.14 -1.75 -19.61
CA ASN A 3 -84.09 -2.33 -18.78
C ASN A 3 -83.13 -3.17 -19.62
N GLU A 4 -81.91 -2.84 -19.67
CA GLU A 4 -80.84 -3.73 -20.13
C GLU A 4 -80.29 -4.50 -18.94
N LYS A 5 -80.45 -5.81 -18.99
CA LYS A 5 -79.83 -6.77 -18.06
C LYS A 5 -78.37 -6.92 -18.33
N GLN A 6 -77.49 -6.46 -17.41
CA GLN A 6 -76.12 -6.82 -17.40
C GLN A 6 -75.89 -8.29 -17.04
N SER A 7 -75.15 -9.02 -17.89
CA SER A 7 -74.81 -10.43 -17.69
C SER A 7 -73.63 -10.54 -16.68
N PRO A 8 -73.68 -11.51 -15.75
CA PRO A 8 -72.71 -11.66 -14.66
C PRO A 8 -71.46 -12.48 -15.01
N ASP A 9 -71.05 -12.59 -16.26
CA ASP A 9 -70.06 -13.59 -16.66
C ASP A 9 -68.65 -13.12 -17.00
N SER A 10 -68.36 -11.81 -16.95
CA SER A 10 -67.03 -11.31 -17.27
C SER A 10 -66.08 -11.26 -16.06
N GLY A 11 -66.59 -11.16 -14.84
CA GLY A 11 -65.80 -11.09 -13.61
C GLY A 11 -65.26 -12.46 -13.15
N ARG A 12 -66.10 -13.52 -13.33
CA ARG A 12 -65.67 -14.87 -12.95
C ARG A 12 -64.61 -15.47 -13.87
N ARG A 13 -64.63 -15.18 -15.16
CA ARG A 13 -63.58 -15.62 -16.11
C ARG A 13 -62.25 -14.92 -15.91
N ARG A 14 -62.21 -13.66 -15.45
CA ARG A 14 -60.98 -12.99 -15.07
C ARG A 14 -60.40 -13.50 -13.76
N ALA A 15 -61.22 -13.77 -12.77
CA ALA A 15 -60.79 -14.36 -11.50
C ALA A 15 -60.26 -15.79 -11.66
N LEU A 16 -60.86 -16.60 -12.54
CA LEU A 16 -60.40 -17.96 -12.83
C LEU A 16 -59.07 -17.98 -13.65
N LYS A 17 -58.86 -17.00 -14.55
CA LYS A 17 -57.56 -16.87 -15.25
C LYS A 17 -56.43 -16.40 -14.34
N GLY A 18 -56.72 -15.61 -13.30
CA GLY A 18 -55.76 -15.23 -12.26
C GLY A 18 -55.39 -16.38 -11.31
N LEU A 19 -56.30 -17.28 -11.05
CA LEU A 19 -56.07 -18.43 -10.15
C LEU A 19 -55.31 -19.60 -10.79
N ILE A 20 -55.34 -19.73 -12.13
CA ILE A 20 -54.58 -20.78 -12.84
C ILE A 20 -53.07 -20.44 -12.93
N GLY A 21 -52.69 -19.16 -12.86
CA GLY A 21 -51.28 -18.72 -12.82
C GLY A 21 -50.61 -18.78 -11.44
N LEU A 22 -51.40 -18.81 -10.36
CA LEU A 22 -50.90 -18.78 -8.99
C LEU A 22 -50.03 -20.01 -8.58
N PRO A 23 -50.39 -21.26 -8.95
CA PRO A 23 -49.55 -22.41 -8.64
C PRO A 23 -48.21 -22.41 -9.39
N PHE A 24 -48.18 -21.91 -10.63
CA PHE A 24 -46.94 -21.80 -11.40
C PHE A 24 -46.03 -20.67 -10.88
N ALA A 25 -46.58 -19.53 -10.58
CA ALA A 25 -45.82 -18.43 -9.97
C ALA A 25 -45.34 -18.76 -8.55
N GLY A 26 -46.19 -19.43 -7.75
CA GLY A 26 -45.84 -19.94 -6.43
C GLY A 26 -44.77 -21.03 -6.48
N GLY A 27 -44.78 -21.92 -7.47
CA GLY A 27 -43.75 -22.93 -7.69
C GLY A 27 -42.41 -22.33 -8.08
N ILE A 28 -42.39 -21.32 -8.95
CA ILE A 28 -41.18 -20.59 -9.34
C ILE A 28 -40.61 -19.81 -8.15
N LEU A 29 -41.44 -19.12 -7.38
CA LEU A 29 -41.03 -18.37 -6.20
C LEU A 29 -40.51 -19.29 -5.08
N LEU A 30 -41.15 -20.42 -4.85
CA LEU A 30 -40.71 -21.44 -3.88
C LEU A 30 -39.42 -22.11 -4.35
N GLY A 31 -39.25 -22.37 -5.64
CA GLY A 31 -38.02 -22.88 -6.23
C GLY A 31 -36.89 -21.88 -6.10
N ALA A 32 -37.12 -20.63 -6.43
CA ALA A 32 -36.12 -19.54 -6.26
C ALA A 32 -35.75 -19.31 -4.78
N TYR A 33 -36.74 -19.40 -3.88
CA TYR A 33 -36.47 -19.28 -2.44
C TYR A 33 -35.71 -20.51 -1.91
N ALA A 34 -36.05 -21.70 -2.31
CA ALA A 34 -35.33 -22.91 -1.93
C ALA A 34 -33.89 -22.90 -2.46
N GLU A 35 -33.69 -22.46 -3.70
CA GLU A 35 -32.37 -22.29 -4.29
C GLU A 35 -31.54 -21.19 -3.58
N SER A 36 -32.17 -20.04 -3.29
CA SER A 36 -31.52 -18.97 -2.52
C SER A 36 -31.13 -19.44 -1.12
N ARG A 37 -32.01 -20.21 -0.45
CA ARG A 37 -31.73 -20.80 0.86
C ARG A 37 -30.61 -21.84 0.79
N LYS A 38 -30.58 -22.68 -0.25
CA LYS A 38 -29.51 -23.65 -0.50
C LYS A 38 -28.17 -22.95 -0.71
N ARG A 39 -28.15 -21.89 -1.51
CA ARG A 39 -26.93 -21.05 -1.73
C ARG A 39 -26.44 -20.36 -0.45
N ARG A 40 -27.36 -19.83 0.37
CA ARG A 40 -27.01 -19.24 1.68
C ARG A 40 -26.41 -20.26 2.64
N LEU A 41 -26.98 -21.48 2.68
CA LEU A 41 -26.45 -22.58 3.50
C LEU A 41 -25.08 -23.03 3.00
N ALA A 42 -24.87 -23.12 1.68
CA ALA A 42 -23.60 -23.48 1.09
C ALA A 42 -22.52 -22.42 1.40
N LYS A 43 -22.83 -21.12 1.24
CA LYS A 43 -21.94 -20.03 1.65
C LYS A 43 -21.59 -20.10 3.14
N ARG A 44 -22.57 -20.34 4.00
CA ARG A 44 -22.36 -20.47 5.44
C ARG A 44 -21.46 -21.67 5.77
N ASN A 45 -21.70 -22.82 5.15
CA ASN A 45 -20.87 -24.00 5.34
C ASN A 45 -19.41 -23.78 4.86
N ILE A 46 -19.22 -23.07 3.74
CA ILE A 46 -17.89 -22.71 3.24
C ILE A 46 -17.18 -21.79 4.24
N LEU A 47 -17.85 -20.76 4.75
CA LEU A 47 -17.26 -19.85 5.73
C LEU A 47 -16.94 -20.55 7.05
N GLU A 48 -17.82 -21.45 7.52
CA GLU A 48 -17.61 -22.28 8.70
C GLU A 48 -16.43 -23.26 8.50
N GLU A 49 -16.34 -23.89 7.31
CA GLU A 49 -15.21 -24.76 6.95
C GLU A 49 -13.90 -23.99 6.85
N LEU A 50 -13.95 -22.78 6.29
CA LEU A 50 -12.78 -21.90 6.17
C LEU A 50 -12.41 -21.24 7.51
N LYS A 51 -13.28 -21.28 8.52
CA LYS A 51 -13.11 -20.64 9.84
C LYS A 51 -12.63 -19.19 9.71
N ILE A 52 -13.22 -18.46 8.77
CA ILE A 52 -12.89 -17.05 8.56
C ILE A 52 -13.71 -16.26 9.58
N ASP A 53 -13.05 -15.81 10.64
CA ASP A 53 -13.63 -14.84 11.56
C ASP A 53 -13.70 -13.49 10.87
N ALA A 54 -14.88 -12.90 10.82
CA ALA A 54 -15.16 -11.70 10.03
C ALA A 54 -14.40 -10.45 10.50
N MET A 55 -13.91 -10.43 11.73
CA MET A 55 -13.11 -9.32 12.27
C MET A 55 -12.20 -9.79 13.39
N ARG A 56 -10.95 -9.33 13.38
CA ARG A 56 -10.13 -9.34 14.58
C ARG A 56 -10.51 -8.16 15.44
N PRO A 57 -10.67 -8.35 16.78
CA PRO A 57 -10.78 -7.21 17.68
C PRO A 57 -9.50 -6.36 17.55
N GLU A 58 -9.66 -5.05 17.58
CA GLU A 58 -8.52 -4.14 17.66
C GLU A 58 -7.63 -4.52 18.84
N SER A 59 -6.31 -4.49 18.60
CA SER A 59 -5.40 -4.28 19.69
C SER A 59 -5.69 -2.88 20.25
N THR A 60 -6.34 -2.81 21.38
CA THR A 60 -6.46 -1.57 22.16
C THR A 60 -5.08 -1.30 22.76
N ALA A 61 -4.15 -0.79 21.93
CA ALA A 61 -2.85 -0.41 22.41
C ALA A 61 -3.06 0.73 23.41
N ASP A 62 -2.64 0.49 24.66
CA ASP A 62 -2.69 1.51 25.71
C ASP A 62 -1.71 2.65 25.36
N MET A 63 -2.24 3.87 25.14
CA MET A 63 -1.45 5.07 24.88
C MET A 63 -1.21 5.89 26.15
N SER A 64 -1.50 5.35 27.34
CA SER A 64 -1.25 6.02 28.62
C SER A 64 0.25 6.16 28.92
N GLY A 65 0.58 6.95 29.94
CA GLY A 65 1.95 7.23 30.37
C GLY A 65 2.45 8.61 29.92
N ASP A 66 3.76 8.82 29.98
CA ASP A 66 4.36 10.08 29.56
C ASP A 66 4.28 10.26 28.04
N PRO A 67 4.05 11.48 27.54
CA PRO A 67 4.04 11.75 26.12
C PRO A 67 5.38 11.43 25.48
N ILE A 68 5.38 10.69 24.35
CA ILE A 68 6.58 10.50 23.54
C ILE A 68 6.90 11.82 22.83
N ARG A 69 8.14 12.31 22.99
CA ARG A 69 8.61 13.54 22.36
C ARG A 69 9.13 13.24 20.97
N VAL A 70 8.35 13.61 19.96
CA VAL A 70 8.63 13.32 18.55
C VAL A 70 9.20 14.54 17.85
N GLY A 71 10.30 14.33 17.10
CA GLY A 71 10.81 15.26 16.10
C GLY A 71 10.37 14.86 14.70
N ILE A 72 10.03 15.84 13.85
CA ILE A 72 9.78 15.62 12.42
C ILE A 72 10.95 16.13 11.60
N ILE A 73 11.49 15.30 10.70
CA ILE A 73 12.52 15.65 9.72
C ILE A 73 11.89 15.59 8.34
N GLY A 74 11.76 16.75 7.70
CA GLY A 74 10.97 16.94 6.48
C GLY A 74 9.50 17.21 6.76
N PHE A 75 9.08 18.49 6.68
CA PHE A 75 7.70 18.94 6.94
C PHE A 75 6.95 19.29 5.64
N GLY A 76 7.34 18.67 4.53
CA GLY A 76 6.63 18.75 3.26
C GLY A 76 5.27 18.03 3.28
N GLY A 77 4.71 17.73 2.12
CA GLY A 77 3.36 17.13 2.02
C GLY A 77 3.16 15.86 2.86
N ARG A 78 4.12 14.92 2.82
CA ARG A 78 4.01 13.67 3.61
C ARG A 78 4.29 13.90 5.09
N GLY A 79 5.32 14.68 5.43
CA GLY A 79 5.63 14.99 6.83
C GLY A 79 4.48 15.70 7.54
N SER A 80 3.89 16.72 6.93
CA SER A 80 2.71 17.41 7.48
C SER A 80 1.49 16.49 7.61
N HIS A 81 1.31 15.53 6.70
CA HIS A 81 0.26 14.52 6.84
C HIS A 81 0.49 13.61 8.07
N LEU A 82 1.70 13.08 8.27
CA LEU A 82 2.02 12.27 9.43
C LEU A 82 1.87 13.05 10.74
N VAL A 83 2.30 14.31 10.76
CA VAL A 83 2.15 15.19 11.92
C VAL A 83 0.65 15.44 12.25
N ARG A 84 -0.21 15.55 11.25
CA ARG A 84 -1.68 15.61 11.49
C ARG A 84 -2.21 14.34 12.14
N LEU A 85 -1.75 13.18 11.70
CA LEU A 85 -2.13 11.91 12.33
C LEU A 85 -1.62 11.78 13.76
N LEU A 86 -0.54 12.50 14.12
CA LEU A 86 -0.08 12.64 15.50
C LEU A 86 -0.87 13.68 16.32
N GLY A 87 -1.86 14.34 15.73
CA GLY A 87 -2.74 15.31 16.42
C GLY A 87 -2.39 16.78 16.20
N TYR A 88 -1.54 17.11 15.21
CA TYR A 88 -1.06 18.47 15.00
C TYR A 88 -1.36 18.95 13.57
N ALA A 89 -2.34 19.84 13.39
CA ALA A 89 -2.70 20.42 12.10
C ALA A 89 -2.37 21.92 12.06
N THR A 90 -1.78 22.38 10.94
CA THR A 90 -1.47 23.81 10.76
C THR A 90 -2.72 24.62 10.41
N PRO A 91 -2.75 25.94 10.69
CA PRO A 91 -3.83 26.82 10.24
C PRO A 91 -4.06 26.77 8.73
N SER A 92 -2.98 26.71 7.92
CA SER A 92 -3.06 26.63 6.47
C SER A 92 -3.76 25.36 5.98
N TRP A 93 -3.61 24.24 6.69
CA TRP A 93 -4.35 23.02 6.36
C TRP A 93 -5.86 23.21 6.60
N PHE A 94 -6.27 23.83 7.71
CA PHE A 94 -7.70 24.09 7.95
C PHE A 94 -8.30 25.04 6.92
N GLU A 95 -7.54 26.08 6.51
CA GLU A 95 -7.97 27.00 5.46
C GLU A 95 -8.18 26.28 4.14
N ARG A 96 -7.19 25.46 3.73
CA ARG A 96 -7.30 24.66 2.51
C ARG A 96 -8.49 23.68 2.54
N MET A 97 -8.73 22.98 3.66
CA MET A 97 -9.88 22.07 3.76
C MET A 97 -11.22 22.79 3.64
N LYS A 98 -11.30 24.06 4.11
CA LYS A 98 -12.49 24.88 3.93
C LYS A 98 -12.65 25.35 2.47
N GLU A 99 -11.56 25.75 1.82
CA GLU A 99 -11.57 26.13 0.40
C GLU A 99 -11.96 24.95 -0.51
N GLU A 100 -11.54 23.74 -0.16
CA GLU A 100 -11.90 22.49 -0.85
C GLU A 100 -13.30 21.96 -0.44
N GLU A 101 -14.04 22.67 0.41
CA GLU A 101 -15.34 22.26 0.97
C GLU A 101 -15.28 20.84 1.64
N ASN A 102 -14.13 20.48 2.20
CA ASN A 102 -13.88 19.17 2.80
C ASN A 102 -14.05 19.17 4.33
N GLU A 103 -15.26 19.47 4.79
CA GLU A 103 -15.58 19.46 6.23
C GLU A 103 -15.39 18.08 6.87
N ALA A 104 -15.58 17.01 6.10
CA ALA A 104 -15.37 15.63 6.58
C ALA A 104 -13.92 15.38 7.03
N ALA A 105 -12.94 15.96 6.36
CA ALA A 105 -11.54 15.84 6.76
C ALA A 105 -11.26 16.60 8.07
N ILE A 106 -11.90 17.75 8.28
CA ILE A 106 -11.78 18.52 9.51
C ILE A 106 -12.41 17.77 10.69
N GLU A 107 -13.59 17.18 10.48
CA GLU A 107 -14.28 16.39 11.48
C GLU A 107 -13.48 15.13 11.85
N ALA A 108 -13.00 14.40 10.85
CA ALA A 108 -12.14 13.23 11.06
C ALA A 108 -10.87 13.55 11.87
N PHE A 109 -10.25 14.72 11.62
CA PHE A 109 -9.11 15.18 12.41
C PHE A 109 -9.50 15.48 13.86
N ARG A 110 -10.67 16.09 14.11
CA ARG A 110 -11.14 16.42 15.48
C ARG A 110 -11.54 15.18 16.27
N GLU A 111 -12.04 14.16 15.59
CA GLU A 111 -12.50 12.91 16.21
C GLU A 111 -11.39 11.85 16.35
N GLN A 112 -10.21 12.08 15.74
CA GLN A 112 -9.13 11.09 15.78
C GLN A 112 -8.65 10.85 17.22
N GLU A 113 -8.20 9.63 17.47
CA GLU A 113 -7.65 9.21 18.75
C GLU A 113 -6.41 10.02 19.13
N ASN A 114 -6.30 10.42 20.39
CA ASN A 114 -5.09 11.05 20.91
C ASN A 114 -4.02 9.97 21.16
N LEU A 115 -2.94 10.02 20.39
CA LEU A 115 -1.82 9.08 20.48
C LEU A 115 -0.82 9.42 21.60
N ASN A 116 -1.11 10.42 22.44
CA ASN A 116 -0.27 10.87 23.55
C ASN A 116 1.18 11.16 23.12
N VAL A 117 1.32 12.04 22.13
CA VAL A 117 2.58 12.47 21.55
C VAL A 117 2.76 13.96 21.78
N LYS A 118 3.99 14.39 22.05
CA LYS A 118 4.38 15.80 22.02
C LYS A 118 5.24 16.04 20.79
N LEU A 119 4.78 16.88 19.86
CA LEU A 119 5.63 17.36 18.77
C LEU A 119 6.65 18.35 19.35
N ALA A 120 7.88 17.87 19.56
CA ALA A 120 8.91 18.59 20.27
C ALA A 120 9.88 19.35 19.33
N GLY A 121 9.96 18.94 18.06
CA GLY A 121 10.85 19.58 17.12
C GLY A 121 10.49 19.38 15.66
N VAL A 122 10.94 20.32 14.84
CA VAL A 122 10.91 20.29 13.38
C VAL A 122 12.28 20.59 12.81
N CYS A 123 12.69 19.80 11.81
CA CYS A 123 13.85 20.07 10.97
C CYS A 123 13.40 20.01 9.50
N ASP A 124 13.53 21.10 8.79
CA ASP A 124 13.28 21.19 7.36
C ASP A 124 14.26 22.18 6.74
N VAL A 125 14.79 21.83 5.59
CA VAL A 125 15.73 22.66 4.82
C VAL A 125 15.02 23.82 4.10
N PHE A 126 13.68 23.79 4.00
CA PHE A 126 12.88 24.90 3.52
C PHE A 126 12.33 25.70 4.71
N ASP A 127 12.90 26.89 4.93
CA ASP A 127 12.56 27.75 6.07
C ASP A 127 11.06 27.97 6.25
N VAL A 128 10.31 28.10 5.15
CA VAL A 128 8.88 28.37 5.18
C VAL A 128 8.11 27.25 5.88
N TYR A 129 8.45 25.99 5.59
CA TYR A 129 7.81 24.85 6.22
C TYR A 129 8.17 24.72 7.71
N ALA A 130 9.45 24.92 8.04
CA ALA A 130 9.90 24.86 9.42
C ALA A 130 9.28 25.98 10.29
N GLU A 131 9.19 27.20 9.76
CA GLU A 131 8.60 28.35 10.44
C GLU A 131 7.08 28.19 10.63
N GLU A 132 6.39 27.67 9.64
CA GLU A 132 4.97 27.34 9.75
C GLU A 132 4.69 26.35 10.91
N ALA A 133 5.49 25.28 10.99
CA ALA A 133 5.34 24.28 12.06
C ALA A 133 5.59 24.90 13.45
N VAL A 134 6.65 25.69 13.61
CA VAL A 134 6.97 26.35 14.88
C VAL A 134 5.88 27.36 15.28
N ALA A 135 5.36 28.12 14.33
CA ALA A 135 4.28 29.07 14.58
C ALA A 135 2.97 28.40 14.95
N ALA A 136 2.69 27.23 14.35
CA ALA A 136 1.45 26.50 14.57
C ALA A 136 1.44 25.70 15.89
N PHE A 137 2.61 25.21 16.35
CA PHE A 137 2.70 24.23 17.44
C PHE A 137 3.48 24.75 18.64
N PRO A 138 2.79 25.23 19.69
CA PRO A 138 3.44 25.75 20.89
C PRO A 138 4.40 24.74 21.54
N GLY A 139 5.65 25.13 21.73
CA GLY A 139 6.70 24.28 22.31
C GLY A 139 7.43 23.37 21.33
N CYS A 140 7.08 23.41 20.05
CA CYS A 140 7.88 22.82 18.99
C CYS A 140 9.11 23.70 18.71
N LYS A 141 10.30 23.12 18.78
CA LYS A 141 11.57 23.82 18.49
C LYS A 141 11.95 23.62 17.03
N ARG A 142 12.52 24.65 16.40
CA ARG A 142 13.21 24.50 15.12
C ARG A 142 14.64 24.03 15.34
N TYR A 143 15.02 22.97 14.67
CA TYR A 143 16.40 22.53 14.52
C TYR A 143 16.87 22.83 13.09
N ARG A 144 18.10 23.36 12.95
CA ARG A 144 18.62 23.72 11.63
C ARG A 144 19.13 22.53 10.85
N THR A 145 19.64 21.53 11.55
CA THR A 145 20.09 20.27 10.98
C THR A 145 19.45 19.09 11.73
N TYR A 146 19.40 17.93 11.10
CA TYR A 146 18.88 16.73 11.75
C TYR A 146 19.84 16.25 12.87
N GLU A 147 21.14 16.48 12.74
CA GLU A 147 22.15 16.16 13.76
C GLU A 147 21.84 16.93 15.06
N GLU A 148 21.61 18.25 14.98
CA GLU A 148 21.21 19.05 16.14
C GLU A 148 19.95 18.48 16.82
N MET A 149 18.98 17.99 16.04
CA MET A 149 17.78 17.38 16.59
C MET A 149 18.08 16.06 17.29
N LEU A 150 18.94 15.23 16.70
CA LEU A 150 19.30 13.93 17.25
C LEU A 150 20.14 14.04 18.54
N GLU A 151 20.96 15.06 18.67
CA GLU A 151 21.73 15.36 19.89
C GLU A 151 20.83 15.87 21.04
N SER A 152 19.63 16.35 20.74
CA SER A 152 18.75 16.94 21.74
C SER A 152 18.19 15.88 22.70
N PRO A 153 18.30 16.12 24.03
CA PRO A 153 17.66 15.27 25.03
C PRO A 153 16.13 15.45 25.06
N ASP A 154 15.60 16.47 24.39
CA ASP A 154 14.15 16.74 24.32
C ASP A 154 13.43 15.91 23.25
N ILE A 155 14.13 15.06 22.49
CA ILE A 155 13.62 14.20 21.45
C ILE A 155 13.80 12.73 21.85
N ASP A 156 12.73 11.94 21.83
CA ASP A 156 12.76 10.49 22.09
C ASP A 156 12.75 9.70 20.78
N ALA A 157 12.03 10.21 19.79
CA ALA A 157 11.76 9.52 18.53
C ALA A 157 11.69 10.52 17.37
N VAL A 158 12.00 10.06 16.16
CA VAL A 158 11.94 10.88 14.95
C VAL A 158 11.07 10.21 13.88
N VAL A 159 10.32 11.06 13.16
CA VAL A 159 9.65 10.72 11.91
C VAL A 159 10.45 11.34 10.77
N ILE A 160 10.92 10.51 9.82
CA ILE A 160 11.71 10.93 8.68
C ILE A 160 10.85 10.85 7.42
N ALA A 161 10.57 12.00 6.81
CA ALA A 161 9.72 12.15 5.64
C ALA A 161 10.36 13.09 4.58
N THR A 162 11.61 12.88 4.34
CA THR A 162 12.49 13.56 3.39
C THR A 162 12.44 12.92 2.00
N PRO A 163 13.19 13.39 0.99
CA PRO A 163 13.49 12.61 -0.20
C PRO A 163 14.29 11.34 0.10
N ASP A 164 14.22 10.34 -0.81
CA ASP A 164 14.73 8.98 -0.59
C ASP A 164 16.21 8.93 -0.18
N HIS A 165 17.05 9.77 -0.82
CA HIS A 165 18.51 9.81 -0.57
C HIS A 165 18.89 10.23 0.85
N TRP A 166 17.94 10.71 1.64
CA TRP A 166 18.16 11.07 3.04
C TRP A 166 17.61 10.05 4.04
N HIS A 167 16.77 9.09 3.61
CA HIS A 167 16.11 8.15 4.51
C HIS A 167 17.12 7.31 5.31
N ALA A 168 18.07 6.66 4.63
CA ALA A 168 19.05 5.82 5.29
C ALA A 168 20.07 6.62 6.13
N PRO A 169 20.72 7.68 5.64
CA PRO A 169 21.66 8.47 6.45
C PRO A 169 21.04 8.97 7.75
N MET A 170 19.84 9.54 7.69
CA MET A 170 19.15 10.07 8.87
C MET A 170 18.68 8.95 9.82
N SER A 171 18.21 7.82 9.28
CA SER A 171 17.80 6.67 10.08
C SER A 171 18.96 6.04 10.83
N ILE A 172 20.12 5.86 10.17
CA ILE A 172 21.34 5.33 10.77
C ILE A 172 21.80 6.23 11.91
N ALA A 173 21.89 7.55 11.65
CA ALA A 173 22.29 8.52 12.68
C ALA A 173 21.33 8.54 13.87
N ALA A 174 20.01 8.45 13.63
CA ALA A 174 19.00 8.40 14.68
C ALA A 174 19.12 7.13 15.55
N LEU A 175 19.31 5.96 14.93
CA LEU A 175 19.51 4.70 15.63
C LEU A 175 20.80 4.70 16.47
N GLN A 176 21.89 5.29 15.94
CA GLN A 176 23.16 5.48 16.65
C GLN A 176 23.01 6.43 17.84
N ALA A 177 22.18 7.47 17.73
CA ALA A 177 21.82 8.37 18.81
C ALA A 177 20.79 7.77 19.81
N GLY A 178 20.39 6.52 19.60
CA GLY A 178 19.43 5.82 20.46
C GLY A 178 18.00 6.32 20.33
N LYS A 179 17.65 7.04 19.23
CA LYS A 179 16.31 7.54 18.97
C LYS A 179 15.49 6.49 18.24
N HIS A 180 14.20 6.34 18.59
CA HIS A 180 13.25 5.53 17.84
C HIS A 180 12.96 6.17 16.48
N VAL A 181 12.78 5.35 15.45
CA VAL A 181 12.68 5.80 14.05
C VAL A 181 11.40 5.30 13.40
N TYR A 182 10.65 6.23 12.82
CA TYR A 182 9.68 5.97 11.76
C TYR A 182 10.22 6.63 10.49
N VAL A 183 10.51 5.85 9.46
CA VAL A 183 11.03 6.37 8.18
C VAL A 183 10.04 6.07 7.05
N GLU A 184 9.82 7.06 6.19
CA GLU A 184 9.01 6.84 4.98
C GLU A 184 9.70 5.86 4.02
N LYS A 185 8.87 5.24 3.21
CA LYS A 185 9.32 4.32 2.15
C LYS A 185 9.81 5.11 0.90
N PRO A 186 10.72 4.53 0.07
CA PRO A 186 11.55 3.37 0.37
C PRO A 186 12.56 3.67 1.46
N MET A 187 12.90 2.71 2.30
CA MET A 187 13.77 2.99 3.46
C MET A 187 15.20 3.38 3.07
N THR A 188 15.63 3.08 1.83
CA THR A 188 16.98 3.35 1.32
C THR A 188 16.96 3.73 -0.15
N HIS A 189 17.98 4.47 -0.58
CA HIS A 189 18.13 4.94 -1.94
C HIS A 189 19.03 4.05 -2.81
N ASN A 190 19.89 3.25 -2.17
CA ASN A 190 20.82 2.34 -2.85
C ASN A 190 21.10 1.08 -2.02
N ILE A 191 21.84 0.14 -2.62
CA ILE A 191 22.08 -1.19 -2.06
C ILE A 191 22.97 -1.11 -0.82
N ARG A 192 24.03 -0.32 -0.86
CA ARG A 192 24.96 -0.15 0.26
C ARG A 192 24.22 0.36 1.50
N GLU A 193 23.42 1.40 1.34
CA GLU A 193 22.59 1.94 2.40
C GLU A 193 21.67 0.90 3.02
N THR A 194 21.17 -0.06 2.20
CA THR A 194 20.29 -1.12 2.70
C THR A 194 21.00 -2.05 3.68
N TYR A 195 22.26 -2.40 3.43
CA TYR A 195 23.06 -3.20 4.37
C TYR A 195 23.52 -2.39 5.59
N GLU A 196 23.95 -1.14 5.39
CA GLU A 196 24.37 -0.26 6.48
C GLU A 196 23.23 0.01 7.47
N LEU A 197 22.01 0.27 6.96
CA LEU A 197 20.84 0.46 7.81
C LEU A 197 20.39 -0.83 8.52
N LEU A 198 20.47 -1.98 7.83
CA LEU A 198 20.23 -3.29 8.44
C LEU A 198 21.17 -3.54 9.63
N GLU A 199 22.45 -3.23 9.47
CA GLU A 199 23.44 -3.36 10.52
C GLU A 199 23.19 -2.38 11.69
N ALA A 200 22.91 -1.12 11.38
CA ALA A 200 22.61 -0.10 12.39
C ALA A 200 21.36 -0.47 13.22
N ALA A 201 20.30 -0.96 12.57
CA ALA A 201 19.07 -1.35 13.23
C ALA A 201 19.28 -2.60 14.12
N ARG A 202 20.07 -3.58 13.68
CA ARG A 202 20.41 -4.77 14.47
C ARG A 202 21.23 -4.45 15.73
N ASN A 203 22.07 -3.42 15.64
CA ASN A 203 22.92 -2.98 16.75
C ASN A 203 22.22 -1.98 17.69
N SER A 204 21.01 -1.53 17.34
CA SER A 204 20.23 -0.59 18.14
C SER A 204 19.15 -1.31 18.97
N LYS A 205 18.80 -0.72 20.13
CA LYS A 205 17.63 -1.11 20.93
C LYS A 205 16.41 -0.26 20.59
N ALA A 206 16.56 0.76 19.76
CA ALA A 206 15.49 1.65 19.36
C ALA A 206 14.51 0.91 18.43
N VAL A 207 13.25 1.27 18.52
CA VAL A 207 12.22 0.77 17.60
C VAL A 207 12.44 1.42 16.23
N PHE A 208 12.49 0.59 15.19
CA PHE A 208 12.59 1.02 13.80
C PHE A 208 11.38 0.51 13.01
N GLN A 209 10.67 1.41 12.31
CA GLN A 209 9.52 1.07 11.47
C GLN A 209 9.57 1.83 10.16
N VAL A 210 9.26 1.13 9.06
CA VAL A 210 9.13 1.71 7.72
C VAL A 210 7.66 2.05 7.43
N GLY A 211 7.41 3.17 6.76
CA GLY A 211 6.09 3.74 6.49
C GLY A 211 5.22 2.96 5.50
N HIS A 212 5.07 1.64 5.69
CA HIS A 212 4.19 0.76 4.90
C HIS A 212 2.83 0.58 5.56
N GLN A 213 2.09 1.68 5.65
CA GLN A 213 0.81 1.77 6.37
C GLN A 213 -0.27 0.80 5.88
N HIS A 214 -0.20 0.31 4.64
CA HIS A 214 -1.21 -0.60 4.10
C HIS A 214 -1.26 -1.96 4.81
N ARG A 215 -0.22 -2.34 5.57
CA ARG A 215 -0.22 -3.51 6.45
C ARG A 215 -1.30 -3.44 7.54
N GLN A 216 -1.81 -2.25 7.84
CA GLN A 216 -2.91 -2.02 8.79
C GLN A 216 -4.30 -2.09 8.14
N THR A 217 -4.38 -2.28 6.83
CA THR A 217 -5.66 -2.36 6.12
C THR A 217 -6.34 -3.71 6.38
N GLN A 218 -7.60 -3.68 6.82
CA GLN A 218 -8.33 -4.88 7.27
C GLN A 218 -8.45 -5.95 6.18
N SER A 219 -8.61 -5.56 4.92
CA SER A 219 -8.68 -6.51 3.80
C SER A 219 -7.38 -7.32 3.66
N PHE A 220 -6.21 -6.70 3.86
CA PHE A 220 -4.91 -7.39 3.80
C PHE A 220 -4.70 -8.31 5.00
N ILE A 221 -5.10 -7.88 6.21
CA ILE A 221 -5.06 -8.74 7.41
C ILE A 221 -5.95 -9.97 7.19
N THR A 222 -7.16 -9.78 6.68
CA THR A 222 -8.11 -10.86 6.37
C THR A 222 -7.57 -11.77 5.25
N ALA A 223 -6.98 -11.19 4.20
CA ALA A 223 -6.37 -11.94 3.10
C ALA A 223 -5.27 -12.88 3.61
N ARG A 224 -4.37 -12.39 4.46
CA ARG A 224 -3.30 -13.21 5.07
C ARG A 224 -3.87 -14.40 5.84
N ASP A 225 -4.93 -14.20 6.62
CA ASP A 225 -5.56 -15.28 7.36
C ASP A 225 -6.22 -16.32 6.44
N ILE A 226 -6.82 -15.89 5.33
CA ILE A 226 -7.40 -16.75 4.31
C ILE A 226 -6.31 -17.55 3.58
N ILE A 227 -5.19 -16.91 3.23
CA ILE A 227 -4.06 -17.57 2.57
C ILE A 227 -3.47 -18.67 3.47
N LYS A 228 -3.32 -18.43 4.78
CA LYS A 228 -2.85 -19.45 5.74
C LYS A 228 -3.76 -20.69 5.78
N LYS A 229 -5.03 -20.56 5.44
CA LYS A 229 -6.01 -21.66 5.30
C LYS A 229 -5.99 -22.32 3.92
N LYS A 230 -5.09 -21.90 3.03
CA LYS A 230 -4.85 -22.47 1.69
C LYS A 230 -6.09 -22.51 0.79
N VAL A 231 -6.96 -21.51 0.94
CA VAL A 231 -8.25 -21.43 0.22
C VAL A 231 -8.06 -21.38 -1.30
N LEU A 232 -7.00 -20.71 -1.77
CA LEU A 232 -6.70 -20.59 -3.19
C LEU A 232 -5.89 -21.76 -3.76
N GLY A 233 -5.48 -22.73 -2.92
CA GLY A 233 -4.51 -23.74 -3.31
C GLY A 233 -3.12 -23.13 -3.51
N HIS A 234 -2.31 -23.73 -4.41
CA HIS A 234 -1.01 -23.15 -4.76
C HIS A 234 -1.18 -21.92 -5.66
N ILE A 235 -0.64 -20.79 -5.22
CA ILE A 235 -0.63 -19.54 -5.98
C ILE A 235 0.59 -19.57 -6.92
N SER A 236 0.32 -19.46 -8.22
CA SER A 236 1.36 -19.48 -9.25
C SER A 236 1.60 -18.11 -9.89
N LEU A 237 0.62 -17.20 -9.80
CA LEU A 237 0.73 -15.87 -10.38
C LEU A 237 0.08 -14.81 -9.47
N VAL A 238 0.80 -13.71 -9.29
CA VAL A 238 0.28 -12.48 -8.67
C VAL A 238 0.41 -11.34 -9.67
N GLN A 239 -0.62 -10.51 -9.77
CA GLN A 239 -0.61 -9.31 -10.62
C GLN A 239 -1.08 -8.09 -9.83
N THR A 240 -0.32 -7.01 -9.95
CA THR A 240 -0.68 -5.71 -9.37
C THR A 240 -0.30 -4.56 -10.29
N ASN A 241 -0.89 -3.42 -10.07
CA ASN A 241 -0.61 -2.24 -10.86
C ASN A 241 -0.86 -0.95 -10.08
N THR A 242 -0.08 0.09 -10.40
CA THR A 242 -0.30 1.45 -9.94
C THR A 242 -0.27 2.40 -11.12
N ASN A 243 -1.44 2.82 -11.58
CA ASN A 243 -1.61 3.70 -12.73
C ASN A 243 -2.13 5.07 -12.28
N ARG A 244 -1.60 6.14 -12.85
CA ARG A 244 -1.94 7.53 -12.56
C ARG A 244 -1.99 8.34 -13.85
N ASN A 245 -2.81 9.39 -13.88
CA ASN A 245 -2.90 10.30 -15.03
C ASN A 245 -3.34 11.70 -14.56
N ASP A 246 -2.60 12.25 -13.64
CA ASP A 246 -2.75 13.62 -13.15
C ASP A 246 -1.37 14.19 -12.80
N ASP A 247 -1.29 15.52 -12.68
CA ASP A 247 -0.04 16.23 -12.45
C ASP A 247 0.66 15.78 -11.16
N ASN A 248 -0.07 15.62 -10.07
CA ASN A 248 0.49 15.13 -8.80
C ASN A 248 0.96 13.68 -8.92
N GLY A 249 0.17 12.85 -9.59
CA GLY A 249 0.51 11.46 -9.88
C GLY A 249 1.76 11.30 -10.72
N ALA A 250 2.00 12.26 -11.63
CA ALA A 250 3.19 12.34 -12.49
C ALA A 250 4.36 13.11 -11.85
N TRP A 251 4.27 13.45 -10.56
CA TRP A 251 5.24 14.21 -9.79
C TRP A 251 5.48 15.66 -10.29
N GLN A 252 4.45 16.27 -10.88
CA GLN A 252 4.42 17.66 -11.33
C GLN A 252 3.86 18.58 -10.22
N TYR A 253 4.44 18.45 -9.01
CA TYR A 253 4.01 19.25 -7.86
C TYR A 253 4.23 20.74 -8.08
N ASP A 254 3.38 21.55 -7.46
CA ASP A 254 3.52 23.00 -7.47
C ASP A 254 4.84 23.44 -6.82
N ILE A 255 5.45 24.45 -7.40
CA ILE A 255 6.64 25.10 -6.84
C ILE A 255 6.16 26.26 -5.98
N HIS A 256 6.53 26.22 -4.70
CA HIS A 256 6.12 27.23 -3.74
C HIS A 256 6.68 28.62 -4.11
N GLU A 257 5.85 29.65 -4.09
CA GLU A 257 6.20 31.03 -4.50
C GLU A 257 7.41 31.64 -3.75
N LYS A 258 7.61 31.24 -2.47
CA LYS A 258 8.74 31.69 -1.63
C LYS A 258 10.00 30.85 -1.82
N ALA A 259 10.02 29.91 -2.78
CA ALA A 259 11.20 29.09 -3.03
C ALA A 259 12.33 29.92 -3.62
N SER A 260 13.48 29.92 -2.96
CA SER A 260 14.66 30.66 -3.37
C SER A 260 15.93 30.12 -2.69
N PRO A 261 17.13 30.48 -3.17
CA PRO A 261 18.39 30.13 -2.49
C PRO A 261 18.52 30.72 -1.07
N ARG A 262 17.65 31.65 -0.69
CA ARG A 262 17.66 32.27 0.65
C ARG A 262 16.73 31.53 1.64
N THR A 263 15.77 30.79 1.12
CA THR A 263 14.73 30.11 1.93
C THR A 263 14.91 28.61 1.93
N ILE A 264 15.74 28.05 1.04
CA ILE A 264 16.06 26.63 0.97
C ILE A 264 17.56 26.46 1.19
N ASP A 265 17.92 25.68 2.20
CA ASP A 265 19.30 25.23 2.40
C ASP A 265 19.64 24.15 1.37
N TRP A 266 20.15 24.62 0.23
CA TRP A 266 20.41 23.78 -0.94
C TRP A 266 21.53 22.77 -0.70
N ASP A 267 22.57 23.17 0.06
CA ASP A 267 23.68 22.27 0.37
C ASP A 267 23.27 21.12 1.27
N GLN A 268 22.42 21.39 2.27
CA GLN A 268 21.81 20.33 3.09
C GLN A 268 20.86 19.46 2.28
N PHE A 269 20.03 20.05 1.38
CA PHE A 269 19.17 19.25 0.51
C PHE A 269 19.98 18.26 -0.32
N LEU A 270 21.05 18.71 -0.97
CA LEU A 270 21.89 17.86 -1.81
C LEU A 270 22.60 16.76 -1.02
N GLY A 271 23.11 17.07 0.18
CA GLY A 271 23.88 16.09 0.95
C GLY A 271 25.01 15.48 0.14
N ASN A 272 24.97 14.17 -0.04
CA ASN A 272 25.94 13.41 -0.84
C ASN A 272 25.59 13.35 -2.33
N ALA A 273 24.43 13.87 -2.76
CA ALA A 273 24.08 13.94 -4.16
C ALA A 273 25.03 14.85 -4.97
N PRO A 274 25.09 14.69 -6.30
CA PRO A 274 25.92 15.53 -7.15
C PRO A 274 25.67 17.02 -6.93
N LYS A 275 26.74 17.79 -6.77
CA LYS A 275 26.66 19.25 -6.54
C LYS A 275 26.28 19.97 -7.82
N ILE A 276 25.08 20.52 -7.84
CA ILE A 276 24.53 21.32 -8.95
C ILE A 276 24.09 22.69 -8.40
N PRO A 277 24.00 23.74 -9.24
CA PRO A 277 23.40 25.02 -8.87
C PRO A 277 21.96 24.83 -8.37
N PHE A 278 21.51 25.75 -7.50
CA PHE A 278 20.15 25.74 -6.98
C PHE A 278 19.11 25.59 -8.09
N ASN A 279 18.19 24.66 -7.89
CA ASN A 279 17.13 24.35 -8.85
C ASN A 279 15.82 23.98 -8.12
N GLN A 280 14.79 24.81 -8.32
CA GLN A 280 13.48 24.60 -7.69
C GLN A 280 12.79 23.34 -8.17
N GLU A 281 12.94 22.98 -9.46
CA GLU A 281 12.39 21.73 -10.02
C GLU A 281 12.98 20.53 -9.28
N HIS A 282 14.30 20.49 -9.09
CA HIS A 282 14.95 19.40 -8.37
C HIS A 282 14.52 19.33 -6.90
N PHE A 283 14.18 20.46 -6.28
CA PHE A 283 13.74 20.48 -4.90
C PHE A 283 12.29 19.96 -4.73
N PHE A 284 11.33 20.55 -5.46
CA PHE A 284 9.91 20.21 -5.28
C PHE A 284 9.50 18.94 -6.02
N ARG A 285 10.19 18.60 -7.10
CA ARG A 285 9.87 17.47 -7.99
C ARG A 285 10.97 16.43 -8.01
N TRP A 286 11.66 16.27 -6.90
CA TRP A 286 12.87 15.46 -6.72
C TRP A 286 12.74 14.00 -7.21
N ARG A 287 11.54 13.43 -7.20
CA ARG A 287 11.25 12.09 -7.70
C ARG A 287 11.57 11.87 -9.17
N LYS A 288 11.76 12.93 -9.94
CA LYS A 288 12.10 12.86 -11.35
C LYS A 288 13.57 12.53 -11.62
N TRP A 289 14.43 12.60 -10.60
CA TRP A 289 15.89 12.43 -10.76
C TRP A 289 16.44 11.33 -9.86
N TRP A 290 17.32 10.51 -10.46
CA TRP A 290 17.99 9.42 -9.75
C TRP A 290 18.89 9.89 -8.59
N ALA A 291 19.34 11.11 -8.62
CA ALA A 291 20.13 11.69 -7.54
C ALA A 291 19.40 11.77 -6.19
N TYR A 292 18.07 11.76 -6.18
CA TYR A 292 17.27 12.00 -4.98
C TYR A 292 16.18 10.96 -4.76
N GLY A 293 15.74 10.28 -5.82
CA GLY A 293 14.65 9.32 -5.80
C GLY A 293 15.00 8.03 -6.51
N SER A 294 14.21 7.00 -6.25
CA SER A 294 14.39 5.63 -6.72
C SER A 294 13.42 5.24 -7.87
N GLY A 295 12.82 6.26 -8.51
CA GLY A 295 11.90 6.06 -9.64
C GLY A 295 10.65 5.28 -9.26
N LEU A 296 9.97 4.68 -10.26
CA LEU A 296 8.75 3.91 -10.05
C LEU A 296 8.95 2.65 -9.22
N SER A 297 10.16 2.07 -9.24
CA SER A 297 10.48 0.88 -8.43
C SER A 297 10.47 1.20 -6.93
N GLY A 298 11.11 2.27 -6.49
CA GLY A 298 11.13 2.68 -5.09
C GLY A 298 9.88 3.43 -4.67
N ASP A 299 9.37 4.38 -5.48
CA ASP A 299 8.26 5.21 -5.05
C ASP A 299 6.91 4.48 -5.05
N LEU A 300 6.61 3.66 -6.05
CA LEU A 300 5.29 3.02 -6.21
C LEU A 300 5.30 1.51 -6.03
N MET A 301 6.24 0.79 -6.69
CA MET A 301 6.27 -0.67 -6.63
C MET A 301 6.45 -1.19 -5.20
N THR A 302 7.21 -0.49 -4.37
CA THR A 302 7.42 -0.86 -2.96
C THR A 302 6.12 -1.02 -2.19
N HIS A 303 5.14 -0.16 -2.42
CA HIS A 303 3.81 -0.31 -1.83
C HIS A 303 3.08 -1.58 -2.28
N ASP A 304 3.15 -1.89 -3.57
CA ASP A 304 2.49 -3.07 -4.12
C ASP A 304 3.20 -4.36 -3.72
N PHE A 305 4.53 -4.34 -3.71
CA PHE A 305 5.34 -5.43 -3.19
C PHE A 305 5.04 -5.71 -1.72
N ASP A 306 5.09 -4.67 -0.88
CA ASP A 306 4.85 -4.79 0.56
C ASP A 306 3.46 -5.35 0.88
N ARG A 307 2.41 -4.86 0.18
CA ARG A 307 1.04 -5.37 0.33
C ARG A 307 0.97 -6.88 0.07
N VAL A 308 1.59 -7.34 -1.01
CA VAL A 308 1.59 -8.77 -1.38
C VAL A 308 2.49 -9.56 -0.42
N ASN A 309 3.66 -9.04 -0.07
CA ASN A 309 4.58 -9.69 0.88
C ASN A 309 3.96 -9.81 2.27
N CYS A 310 3.22 -8.81 2.73
CA CYS A 310 2.45 -8.88 3.98
C CYS A 310 1.42 -10.02 4.00
N VAL A 311 0.83 -10.36 2.85
CA VAL A 311 -0.19 -11.41 2.72
C VAL A 311 0.43 -12.80 2.51
N LEU A 312 1.47 -12.89 1.68
CA LEU A 312 2.06 -14.16 1.23
C LEU A 312 3.31 -14.56 2.02
N GLU A 313 3.95 -13.63 2.72
CA GLU A 313 5.24 -13.84 3.43
C GLU A 313 6.29 -14.45 2.46
N MET A 314 6.38 -13.88 1.24
CA MET A 314 7.15 -14.48 0.13
C MET A 314 8.65 -14.16 0.17
N GLY A 315 9.06 -13.11 0.90
CA GLY A 315 10.46 -12.70 1.02
C GLY A 315 11.06 -12.19 -0.30
N MET A 316 12.38 -12.39 -0.43
CA MET A 316 13.14 -11.95 -1.60
C MET A 316 12.83 -12.77 -2.86
N PRO A 317 12.61 -12.13 -4.04
CA PRO A 317 12.57 -12.84 -5.31
C PRO A 317 13.95 -13.41 -5.65
N LYS A 318 13.99 -14.59 -6.28
CA LYS A 318 15.24 -15.12 -6.78
C LYS A 318 15.72 -14.38 -8.04
N TYR A 319 14.79 -13.97 -8.90
CA TYR A 319 15.09 -13.26 -10.13
C TYR A 319 14.14 -12.10 -10.34
N VAL A 320 14.67 -11.01 -10.92
CA VAL A 320 13.90 -9.83 -11.31
C VAL A 320 14.25 -9.43 -12.73
N SER A 321 13.23 -9.18 -13.56
CA SER A 321 13.34 -8.60 -14.90
C SER A 321 12.45 -7.38 -15.00
N ALA A 322 12.87 -6.37 -15.75
CA ALA A 322 12.10 -5.13 -15.90
C ALA A 322 12.12 -4.60 -17.33
N SER A 323 11.09 -3.84 -17.67
CA SER A 323 11.02 -3.03 -18.89
C SER A 323 10.29 -1.73 -18.63
N GLY A 324 10.49 -0.73 -19.48
CA GLY A 324 9.85 0.58 -19.33
C GLY A 324 10.62 1.68 -20.03
N GLY A 325 10.17 2.90 -19.84
CA GLY A 325 10.81 4.07 -20.45
C GLY A 325 10.06 5.36 -20.15
N ILE A 326 10.52 6.46 -20.74
CA ILE A 326 9.86 7.76 -20.69
C ILE A 326 9.02 7.87 -21.97
N TYR A 327 7.71 7.63 -21.85
CA TYR A 327 6.81 7.54 -23.01
C TYR A 327 5.71 8.61 -23.01
N SER A 328 5.37 9.16 -21.85
CA SER A 328 4.26 10.12 -21.70
C SER A 328 4.73 11.52 -21.29
N HIS A 329 5.70 11.64 -20.39
CA HIS A 329 6.11 12.91 -19.78
C HIS A 329 7.54 13.29 -20.18
N HIS A 330 7.69 14.04 -21.27
CA HIS A 330 8.98 14.57 -21.75
C HIS A 330 9.33 15.90 -21.08
N ASP A 331 9.42 15.91 -19.75
CA ASP A 331 9.57 17.10 -18.89
C ASP A 331 10.95 17.22 -18.26
N GLY A 332 11.95 16.57 -18.85
CA GLY A 332 13.34 16.57 -18.37
C GLY A 332 13.63 15.54 -17.27
N ARG A 333 12.66 14.67 -16.94
CA ARG A 333 12.88 13.58 -15.98
C ARG A 333 13.90 12.56 -16.48
N GLU A 334 14.59 11.92 -15.54
CA GLU A 334 15.53 10.83 -15.81
C GLU A 334 14.91 9.46 -15.56
N VAL A 335 13.84 9.42 -14.75
CA VAL A 335 13.18 8.18 -14.34
C VAL A 335 12.05 7.82 -15.31
N PRO A 336 11.79 6.52 -15.56
CA PRO A 336 10.72 6.08 -16.43
C PRO A 336 9.34 6.49 -15.88
N ASP A 337 8.40 6.78 -16.78
CA ASP A 337 6.99 7.03 -16.49
C ASP A 337 6.07 5.85 -16.85
N VAL A 338 6.64 4.83 -17.51
CA VAL A 338 6.06 3.50 -17.68
C VAL A 338 7.08 2.47 -17.21
N PHE A 339 6.65 1.57 -16.33
CA PHE A 339 7.55 0.62 -15.70
C PHE A 339 6.85 -0.69 -15.41
N GLN A 340 7.49 -1.82 -15.78
CA GLN A 340 6.97 -3.16 -15.57
C GLN A 340 8.07 -4.02 -14.97
N VAL A 341 7.70 -4.85 -13.99
CA VAL A 341 8.63 -5.74 -13.30
C VAL A 341 8.03 -7.14 -13.19
N MET A 342 8.82 -8.15 -13.46
CA MET A 342 8.54 -9.54 -13.16
C MET A 342 9.51 -10.05 -12.11
N MET A 343 8.98 -10.55 -11.01
CA MET A 343 9.71 -11.13 -9.89
C MET A 343 9.41 -12.62 -9.83
N GLU A 344 10.43 -13.47 -9.83
CA GLU A 344 10.29 -14.91 -9.88
C GLU A 344 10.71 -15.56 -8.55
N TYR A 345 9.88 -16.45 -8.08
CA TYR A 345 10.04 -17.22 -6.83
C TYR A 345 9.96 -18.72 -7.14
N PRO A 346 11.02 -19.36 -7.69
CA PRO A 346 10.96 -20.75 -8.16
C PRO A 346 10.64 -21.77 -7.06
N ASP A 347 11.03 -21.46 -5.82
CA ASP A 347 10.87 -22.36 -4.67
C ASP A 347 9.67 -22.00 -3.77
N PHE A 348 8.91 -20.95 -4.12
CA PHE A 348 7.74 -20.53 -3.36
C PHE A 348 6.61 -21.56 -3.44
N SER A 349 5.99 -21.85 -2.32
CA SER A 349 4.84 -22.75 -2.27
C SER A 349 3.88 -22.37 -1.16
N THR A 350 2.62 -22.15 -1.51
CA THR A 350 1.52 -22.03 -0.54
C THR A 350 1.00 -23.38 -0.07
N GLY A 351 1.61 -24.46 -0.55
CA GLY A 351 1.45 -25.86 -0.10
C GLY A 351 0.02 -26.34 -0.04
N THR A 352 -0.55 -26.84 -1.15
CA THR A 352 -1.53 -27.94 -1.23
C THR A 352 -1.88 -28.31 -2.65
N SER A 353 -2.21 -29.60 -2.79
CA SER A 353 -3.03 -30.25 -3.84
C SER A 353 -2.90 -29.68 -5.25
N ARG A 354 -1.86 -30.09 -5.95
CA ARG A 354 -1.83 -30.20 -7.41
C ARG A 354 -1.61 -31.65 -7.83
N PRO A 355 -1.96 -32.02 -9.04
CA PRO A 355 -1.51 -33.27 -9.61
C PRO A 355 0.00 -33.41 -9.47
N LYS A 356 0.48 -34.58 -9.09
CA LYS A 356 1.88 -34.88 -8.81
C LYS A 356 2.83 -34.18 -9.78
N GLY A 357 3.70 -33.31 -9.26
CA GLY A 357 4.87 -32.81 -9.97
C GLY A 357 5.00 -31.29 -10.15
N ILE A 358 4.00 -30.48 -9.80
CA ILE A 358 4.08 -29.00 -9.91
C ILE A 358 3.56 -28.39 -8.61
N GLU A 359 4.41 -28.35 -7.60
CA GLU A 359 4.01 -27.85 -6.27
C GLU A 359 4.70 -26.53 -5.87
N ARG A 360 5.53 -25.97 -6.78
CA ARG A 360 6.39 -24.83 -6.46
C ARG A 360 6.49 -23.85 -7.62
N GLY A 361 6.80 -22.64 -7.26
CA GLY A 361 7.07 -21.54 -8.16
C GLY A 361 5.89 -20.58 -8.28
N MET A 362 6.23 -19.29 -8.23
CA MET A 362 5.30 -18.19 -8.40
C MET A 362 6.00 -17.08 -9.18
N THR A 363 5.24 -16.37 -10.02
CA THR A 363 5.66 -15.09 -10.60
C THR A 363 4.80 -13.97 -10.04
N PHE A 364 5.43 -12.89 -9.63
CA PHE A 364 4.75 -11.65 -9.28
C PHE A 364 5.01 -10.61 -10.36
N MET A 365 3.95 -10.08 -10.96
CA MET A 365 3.98 -9.07 -12.01
C MET A 365 3.48 -7.73 -11.46
N TYR A 366 4.32 -6.71 -11.59
CA TYR A 366 3.97 -5.32 -11.32
C TYR A 366 3.96 -4.51 -12.61
N SER A 367 3.02 -3.57 -12.74
CA SER A 367 3.00 -2.61 -13.84
C SER A 367 2.59 -1.23 -13.38
N ALA A 368 3.22 -0.18 -13.92
CA ALA A 368 2.86 1.20 -13.66
C ALA A 368 2.90 2.04 -14.93
N THR A 369 1.99 3.00 -15.02
CA THR A 369 2.05 4.09 -15.99
C THR A 369 1.57 5.39 -15.35
N LEU A 370 2.26 6.48 -15.66
CA LEU A 370 1.84 7.83 -15.24
C LEU A 370 1.01 8.54 -16.33
N GLY A 371 0.70 7.85 -17.43
CA GLY A 371 -0.11 8.37 -18.55
C GLY A 371 -1.52 7.79 -18.64
N ASN A 372 -1.96 6.99 -17.68
CA ASN A 372 -3.33 6.44 -17.62
C ASN A 372 -3.68 6.04 -16.19
N GLN A 373 -4.90 6.32 -15.73
CA GLN A 373 -5.33 6.04 -14.34
C GLN A 373 -6.21 4.79 -14.20
N PHE A 374 -6.29 3.94 -15.22
CA PHE A 374 -7.08 2.70 -15.12
C PHE A 374 -6.36 1.68 -14.23
N ASN A 375 -6.88 1.48 -13.03
CA ASN A 375 -6.37 0.50 -12.07
C ASN A 375 -7.25 -0.75 -12.02
N ARG A 376 -6.61 -1.86 -11.66
CA ARG A 376 -7.24 -3.15 -11.40
C ARG A 376 -6.93 -3.56 -9.96
N PRO A 377 -7.78 -4.37 -9.32
CA PRO A 377 -7.43 -4.95 -8.02
C PRO A 377 -6.15 -5.79 -8.15
N THR A 378 -5.45 -5.97 -7.05
CA THR A 378 -4.38 -6.97 -6.94
C THR A 378 -5.02 -8.35 -7.08
N LEU A 379 -4.48 -9.18 -7.98
CA LEU A 379 -4.97 -10.53 -8.25
C LEU A 379 -3.98 -11.56 -7.71
N LEU A 380 -4.44 -12.46 -6.83
CA LEU A 380 -3.70 -13.64 -6.40
C LEU A 380 -4.37 -14.86 -7.05
N MET A 381 -3.71 -15.46 -8.03
CA MET A 381 -4.25 -16.56 -8.83
C MET A 381 -3.67 -17.90 -8.38
N GLY A 382 -4.52 -18.66 -7.72
CA GLY A 382 -4.22 -19.99 -7.24
C GLY A 382 -4.96 -21.07 -8.03
N HIS A 383 -4.55 -22.34 -7.83
CA HIS A 383 -5.18 -23.48 -8.51
C HIS A 383 -6.64 -23.66 -8.18
N ASP A 384 -7.03 -23.38 -6.93
CA ASP A 384 -8.41 -23.60 -6.46
C ASP A 384 -9.26 -22.33 -6.50
N GLY A 385 -8.65 -21.16 -6.67
CA GLY A 385 -9.42 -19.91 -6.74
C GLY A 385 -8.55 -18.67 -6.95
N THR A 386 -9.23 -17.58 -7.25
CA THR A 386 -8.61 -16.25 -7.44
C THR A 386 -9.13 -15.29 -6.37
N MET A 387 -8.20 -14.54 -5.77
CA MET A 387 -8.51 -13.44 -4.86
C MET A 387 -8.28 -12.10 -5.56
N GLU A 388 -9.30 -11.25 -5.54
CA GLU A 388 -9.20 -9.83 -5.84
C GLU A 388 -9.02 -9.06 -4.54
N LEU A 389 -7.94 -8.29 -4.41
CA LEU A 389 -7.55 -7.65 -3.17
C LEU A 389 -7.27 -6.15 -3.37
N GLY A 390 -7.92 -5.34 -2.54
CA GLY A 390 -7.78 -3.89 -2.46
C GLY A 390 -8.36 -3.41 -1.12
N ASN A 391 -9.14 -2.33 -1.11
CA ASN A 391 -9.95 -1.95 0.06
C ASN A 391 -10.99 -3.01 0.41
N THR A 392 -11.47 -3.70 -0.60
CA THR A 392 -12.34 -4.86 -0.52
C THR A 392 -11.54 -6.13 -0.82
N LEU A 393 -12.09 -7.27 -0.48
CA LEU A 393 -11.54 -8.58 -0.78
C LEU A 393 -12.65 -9.48 -1.33
N THR A 394 -12.39 -10.09 -2.49
CA THR A 394 -13.34 -11.01 -3.11
C THR A 394 -12.62 -12.27 -3.56
N ILE A 395 -13.23 -13.45 -3.35
CA ILE A 395 -12.66 -14.74 -3.75
C ILE A 395 -13.64 -15.46 -4.65
N TYR A 396 -13.15 -15.92 -5.78
CA TYR A 396 -13.85 -16.78 -6.73
C TYR A 396 -13.21 -18.16 -6.74
N ALA A 397 -14.03 -19.21 -6.87
CA ALA A 397 -13.52 -20.54 -7.14
C ALA A 397 -13.05 -20.63 -8.60
N ASP A 398 -11.93 -21.33 -8.83
CA ASP A 398 -11.51 -21.65 -10.19
C ASP A 398 -12.37 -22.82 -10.73
N PRO A 399 -12.83 -22.75 -12.00
CA PRO A 399 -13.58 -23.85 -12.62
C PRO A 399 -12.84 -25.20 -12.62
N GLY A 400 -11.52 -25.17 -12.64
CA GLY A 400 -10.65 -26.35 -12.59
C GLY A 400 -10.21 -26.75 -11.17
N SER A 401 -10.79 -26.15 -10.14
CA SER A 401 -10.44 -26.42 -8.74
C SER A 401 -10.65 -27.89 -8.39
N THR A 402 -9.64 -28.48 -7.77
CA THR A 402 -9.76 -29.83 -7.19
C THR A 402 -10.44 -29.81 -5.83
N ARG A 403 -10.29 -28.71 -5.09
CA ARG A 403 -10.89 -28.52 -3.77
C ARG A 403 -12.40 -28.33 -3.82
N TYR A 404 -12.88 -27.58 -4.82
CA TYR A 404 -14.28 -27.19 -4.94
C TYR A 404 -15.05 -27.98 -6.00
N LEU A 405 -14.45 -29.02 -6.59
CA LEU A 405 -15.04 -29.79 -7.70
C LEU A 405 -16.46 -30.30 -7.40
N ASP A 406 -16.64 -31.02 -6.30
CA ASP A 406 -17.96 -31.57 -5.94
C ASP A 406 -19.01 -30.47 -5.72
N MET A 407 -18.60 -29.30 -5.21
CA MET A 407 -19.50 -28.17 -4.99
C MET A 407 -19.86 -27.47 -6.29
N ILE A 408 -18.92 -27.41 -7.24
CA ILE A 408 -19.14 -26.86 -8.58
C ILE A 408 -20.06 -27.79 -9.38
N GLU A 409 -19.76 -29.08 -9.42
CA GLU A 409 -20.58 -30.09 -10.12
C GLU A 409 -22.00 -30.18 -9.55
N SER A 410 -22.16 -30.05 -8.25
CA SER A 410 -23.49 -30.01 -7.60
C SER A 410 -24.19 -28.64 -7.70
N ASN A 411 -23.58 -27.66 -8.42
CA ASN A 411 -24.08 -26.29 -8.59
C ASN A 411 -24.29 -25.53 -7.25
N LEU A 412 -23.55 -25.89 -6.21
CA LEU A 412 -23.54 -25.18 -4.94
C LEU A 412 -22.64 -23.93 -5.01
N ILE A 413 -21.54 -24.03 -5.77
CA ILE A 413 -20.63 -22.94 -6.12
C ILE A 413 -20.75 -22.70 -7.62
N GLN A 414 -20.83 -21.44 -8.01
CA GLN A 414 -20.72 -20.99 -9.39
C GLN A 414 -19.42 -20.18 -9.51
N PRO A 415 -18.51 -20.50 -10.44
CA PRO A 415 -17.21 -19.84 -10.54
C PRO A 415 -17.26 -18.32 -10.80
N ASP A 416 -18.35 -17.83 -11.38
CA ASP A 416 -18.65 -16.41 -11.63
C ASP A 416 -19.28 -15.68 -10.43
N VAL A 417 -19.59 -16.41 -9.36
CA VAL A 417 -20.16 -15.86 -8.12
C VAL A 417 -19.15 -15.96 -6.99
N PRO A 418 -18.85 -14.85 -6.28
CA PRO A 418 -17.90 -14.90 -5.18
C PRO A 418 -18.30 -15.93 -4.10
N ILE A 419 -17.33 -16.75 -3.71
CA ILE A 419 -17.48 -17.65 -2.54
C ILE A 419 -17.26 -16.90 -1.22
N TYR A 420 -16.51 -15.81 -1.27
CA TYR A 420 -16.28 -14.90 -0.15
C TYR A 420 -16.17 -13.46 -0.63
N SER A 421 -16.72 -12.53 0.13
CA SER A 421 -16.57 -11.11 -0.11
C SER A 421 -16.48 -10.36 1.22
N TYR A 422 -15.51 -9.46 1.32
CA TYR A 422 -15.38 -8.48 2.39
C TYR A 422 -15.48 -7.08 1.80
N ASN A 423 -16.52 -6.35 2.18
CA ASN A 423 -16.68 -4.94 1.83
C ASN A 423 -17.08 -4.17 3.09
N PRO A 424 -16.18 -3.41 3.70
CA PRO A 424 -16.44 -2.72 4.95
C PRO A 424 -17.46 -1.57 4.85
N GLU A 425 -17.75 -1.10 3.61
CA GLU A 425 -18.74 -0.03 3.38
C GLU A 425 -20.14 -0.56 3.11
N ALA A 426 -20.28 -1.85 2.85
CA ALA A 426 -21.58 -2.45 2.59
C ALA A 426 -22.29 -2.83 3.90
N GLU A 427 -22.91 -1.88 4.55
CA GLU A 427 -24.00 -2.18 5.46
C GLU A 427 -25.20 -2.62 4.61
N GLU A 428 -25.47 -3.95 4.56
CA GLU A 428 -26.68 -4.57 4.01
C GLU A 428 -26.89 -4.64 2.48
N VAL A 429 -25.90 -4.45 1.62
CA VAL A 429 -26.12 -4.61 0.16
C VAL A 429 -25.52 -5.92 -0.35
N ASP A 430 -26.38 -6.87 -0.71
CA ASP A 430 -26.06 -8.16 -1.34
C ASP A 430 -25.51 -8.04 -2.79
N ALA A 431 -25.32 -6.84 -3.29
CA ALA A 431 -24.86 -6.59 -4.65
C ALA A 431 -23.54 -5.81 -4.63
N ILE A 432 -22.41 -6.53 -4.72
CA ILE A 432 -21.14 -5.92 -5.09
C ILE A 432 -21.27 -5.50 -6.56
N THR A 433 -21.56 -4.23 -6.80
CA THR A 433 -21.37 -3.69 -8.14
C THR A 433 -19.90 -3.38 -8.31
N SER A 434 -19.30 -3.90 -9.38
CA SER A 434 -17.90 -3.63 -9.78
C SER A 434 -17.55 -2.13 -9.87
N ALA A 435 -18.56 -1.27 -9.93
CA ALA A 435 -18.44 0.18 -9.93
C ALA A 435 -17.98 0.76 -8.57
N THR A 436 -18.41 0.20 -7.45
CA THR A 436 -18.01 0.69 -6.12
C THR A 436 -16.54 0.36 -5.82
N ALA A 437 -16.10 -0.85 -6.17
CA ALA A 437 -14.69 -1.25 -6.03
C ALA A 437 -13.76 -0.39 -6.90
N LYS A 438 -14.17 0.00 -8.12
CA LYS A 438 -13.40 0.86 -9.01
C LYS A 438 -13.21 2.27 -8.45
N TYR A 439 -14.21 2.86 -7.80
CA TYR A 439 -14.15 4.23 -7.29
C TYR A 439 -13.09 4.41 -6.19
N PHE A 440 -12.83 3.39 -5.39
CA PHE A 440 -11.85 3.45 -4.29
C PHE A 440 -10.43 3.06 -4.73
N ALA A 441 -10.29 2.21 -5.74
CA ALA A 441 -9.00 1.87 -6.32
C ALA A 441 -8.34 3.07 -7.02
N ASP A 442 -9.13 3.96 -7.61
CA ASP A 442 -8.66 5.11 -8.39
C ASP A 442 -7.93 6.19 -7.57
N LYS A 443 -8.07 6.21 -6.25
CA LYS A 443 -7.42 7.24 -5.41
C LYS A 443 -6.09 6.81 -4.79
N GLY A 444 -5.59 5.62 -5.08
CA GLY A 444 -4.28 5.14 -4.60
C GLY A 444 -4.13 5.00 -3.07
N LEU A 445 -5.17 5.34 -2.30
CA LEU A 445 -5.19 5.27 -0.85
C LEU A 445 -6.04 4.10 -0.40
N LEU A 446 -5.43 3.19 0.35
CA LEU A 446 -6.16 2.11 1.01
C LEU A 446 -6.64 2.58 2.37
N TRP A 447 -7.96 2.54 2.55
CA TRP A 447 -8.61 2.86 3.81
C TRP A 447 -9.00 1.59 4.54
N THR A 448 -9.03 1.67 5.85
CA THR A 448 -9.60 0.61 6.68
C THR A 448 -10.79 1.14 7.46
N TYR A 449 -11.52 0.24 8.08
CA TYR A 449 -12.70 0.56 8.85
C TYR A 449 -12.56 -0.02 10.27
N ARG A 450 -12.95 0.76 11.26
CA ARG A 450 -13.02 0.36 12.64
C ARG A 450 -14.34 0.87 13.21
N ASP A 451 -15.13 -0.03 13.80
CA ASP A 451 -16.45 0.27 14.38
C ASP A 451 -17.38 1.06 13.43
N GLY A 452 -17.37 0.66 12.12
CA GLY A 452 -18.18 1.32 11.08
C GLY A 452 -17.64 2.68 10.63
N LYS A 453 -16.52 3.16 11.18
CA LYS A 453 -15.87 4.42 10.77
C LYS A 453 -14.69 4.17 9.86
N ARG A 454 -14.54 5.02 8.86
CA ARG A 454 -13.36 5.03 7.98
C ARG A 454 -12.15 5.58 8.72
N VAL A 455 -11.03 4.86 8.73
CA VAL A 455 -9.79 5.23 9.42
C VAL A 455 -8.62 5.22 8.44
N ASP A 456 -7.74 6.21 8.54
CA ASP A 456 -6.49 6.21 7.77
C ASP A 456 -5.57 5.10 8.30
N SER A 457 -5.14 4.21 7.41
CA SER A 457 -4.23 3.11 7.77
C SER A 457 -2.88 3.63 8.30
N ALA A 458 -2.46 4.85 7.92
CA ALA A 458 -1.25 5.46 8.44
C ALA A 458 -1.39 5.87 9.93
N LEU A 459 -2.60 6.25 10.39
CA LEU A 459 -2.86 6.49 11.81
C LEU A 459 -2.63 5.20 12.62
N LEU A 460 -3.18 4.08 12.15
CA LEU A 460 -3.01 2.78 12.80
C LEU A 460 -1.54 2.32 12.78
N HIS A 461 -0.82 2.64 11.71
CA HIS A 461 0.59 2.29 11.57
C HIS A 461 1.49 3.12 12.52
N LEU A 462 1.20 4.41 12.68
CA LEU A 462 1.84 5.25 13.69
C LEU A 462 1.49 4.78 15.13
N LYS A 463 0.24 4.40 15.36
CA LYS A 463 -0.20 3.82 16.65
C LYS A 463 0.56 2.55 17.00
N GLU A 464 0.78 1.66 16.02
CA GLU A 464 1.61 0.46 16.18
C GLU A 464 3.04 0.82 16.59
N TRP A 465 3.69 1.76 15.90
CA TRP A 465 5.03 2.24 16.21
C TRP A 465 5.14 2.81 17.63
N LEU A 466 4.19 3.68 18.02
CA LEU A 466 4.15 4.26 19.35
C LEU A 466 3.88 3.21 20.45
N SER A 467 3.06 2.21 20.14
CA SER A 467 2.84 1.05 21.03
C SER A 467 4.12 0.23 21.20
N ALA A 468 4.85 0.01 20.10
CA ALA A 468 6.13 -0.69 20.17
C ALA A 468 7.14 0.04 21.06
N ILE A 469 7.19 1.37 20.99
CA ILE A 469 8.05 2.19 21.86
C ILE A 469 7.66 2.04 23.33
N ARG A 470 6.37 2.05 23.66
CA ARG A 470 5.88 1.99 25.04
C ARG A 470 5.97 0.60 25.66
N HIS A 471 5.66 -0.42 24.86
CA HIS A 471 5.38 -1.76 25.39
C HIS A 471 6.31 -2.85 24.85
N GLY A 472 7.23 -2.49 23.94
CA GLY A 472 8.13 -3.46 23.30
C GLY A 472 7.41 -4.45 22.38
N THR A 473 6.22 -4.11 21.88
CA THR A 473 5.50 -4.95 20.92
C THR A 473 6.20 -4.95 19.56
N PRO A 474 6.14 -6.04 18.77
CA PRO A 474 6.72 -6.03 17.44
C PRO A 474 5.95 -5.08 16.51
N VAL A 475 6.67 -4.46 15.58
CA VAL A 475 6.09 -3.70 14.47
C VAL A 475 5.82 -4.61 13.28
N SER A 476 4.83 -4.27 12.46
CA SER A 476 4.48 -5.08 11.28
C SER A 476 5.41 -4.87 10.09
N CYS A 477 6.12 -3.74 10.05
CA CYS A 477 7.12 -3.43 9.02
C CYS A 477 8.39 -2.90 9.67
N GLY A 478 9.22 -3.80 10.18
CA GLY A 478 10.53 -3.50 10.75
C GLY A 478 11.64 -3.52 9.70
N ILE A 479 12.86 -3.68 10.19
CA ILE A 479 14.07 -3.64 9.34
C ILE A 479 14.12 -4.79 8.33
N HIS A 480 13.60 -5.98 8.69
CA HIS A 480 13.66 -7.14 7.81
C HIS A 480 12.69 -7.00 6.62
N GLU A 481 11.46 -6.60 6.89
CA GLU A 481 10.46 -6.33 5.86
C GLU A 481 10.90 -5.18 4.95
N GLY A 482 11.42 -4.10 5.55
CA GLY A 482 11.98 -2.98 4.81
C GLY A 482 13.19 -3.36 3.95
N PHE A 483 14.04 -4.29 4.42
CA PHE A 483 15.16 -4.82 3.64
C PHE A 483 14.69 -5.57 2.40
N GLU A 484 13.72 -6.49 2.55
CA GLU A 484 13.16 -7.26 1.44
C GLU A 484 12.55 -6.34 0.37
N GLU A 485 11.83 -5.35 0.81
CA GLU A 485 11.17 -4.37 -0.05
C GLU A 485 12.17 -3.48 -0.79
N ALA A 486 13.09 -2.83 -0.07
CA ALA A 486 14.08 -1.93 -0.66
C ALA A 486 15.00 -2.67 -1.62
N MET A 487 15.50 -3.85 -1.23
CA MET A 487 16.37 -4.65 -2.07
C MET A 487 15.66 -5.12 -3.34
N THR A 488 14.39 -5.54 -3.24
CA THR A 488 13.57 -5.90 -4.42
C THR A 488 13.37 -4.70 -5.35
N ALA A 489 13.17 -3.50 -4.81
CA ALA A 489 13.07 -2.28 -5.61
C ALA A 489 14.38 -1.96 -6.33
N HIS A 490 15.53 -2.11 -5.66
CA HIS A 490 16.86 -1.95 -6.28
C HIS A 490 17.10 -2.98 -7.38
N MET A 491 16.72 -4.25 -7.19
CA MET A 491 16.77 -5.26 -8.26
C MET A 491 15.91 -4.86 -9.47
N GLY A 492 14.74 -4.29 -9.25
CA GLY A 492 13.88 -3.76 -10.32
C GLY A 492 14.52 -2.61 -11.09
N GLY A 493 15.10 -1.66 -10.37
CA GLY A 493 15.87 -0.54 -10.94
C GLY A 493 17.07 -1.01 -11.78
N LEU A 494 17.86 -1.93 -11.21
CA LEU A 494 18.99 -2.55 -11.91
C LEU A 494 18.56 -3.31 -13.16
N ALA A 495 17.49 -4.12 -13.08
CA ALA A 495 16.99 -4.88 -14.21
C ALA A 495 16.60 -3.96 -15.38
N TRP A 496 15.97 -2.83 -15.09
CA TRP A 496 15.64 -1.85 -16.12
C TRP A 496 16.88 -1.17 -16.70
N LYS A 497 17.82 -0.73 -15.85
CA LYS A 497 19.03 -0.01 -16.28
C LYS A 497 19.99 -0.87 -17.09
N THR A 498 20.07 -2.14 -16.74
CA THR A 498 20.98 -3.08 -17.38
C THR A 498 20.34 -3.88 -18.53
N GLY A 499 19.00 -3.88 -18.60
CA GLY A 499 18.27 -4.72 -19.57
C GLY A 499 18.42 -6.23 -19.34
N ARG A 500 19.05 -6.65 -18.23
CA ARG A 500 19.27 -8.07 -17.92
C ARG A 500 18.42 -8.53 -16.74
N ARG A 501 18.25 -9.84 -16.60
CA ARG A 501 17.66 -10.50 -15.44
C ARG A 501 18.63 -10.42 -14.26
N ILE A 502 18.19 -9.84 -13.16
CA ILE A 502 18.97 -9.69 -11.92
C ILE A 502 18.68 -10.89 -11.02
N GLU A 503 19.73 -11.46 -10.44
CA GLU A 503 19.63 -12.64 -9.56
C GLU A 503 20.02 -12.30 -8.14
N TRP A 504 19.22 -12.79 -7.19
CA TRP A 504 19.50 -12.77 -5.76
C TRP A 504 20.13 -14.10 -5.32
N ASN A 505 21.24 -14.03 -4.60
CA ASN A 505 21.88 -15.18 -3.98
C ASN A 505 21.49 -15.27 -2.50
N PRO A 506 20.57 -16.16 -2.11
CA PRO A 506 20.14 -16.28 -0.72
C PRO A 506 21.23 -16.83 0.22
N ALA A 507 22.26 -17.50 -0.31
CA ALA A 507 23.34 -18.06 0.51
C ALA A 507 24.25 -16.95 1.08
N ASN A 508 24.49 -15.92 0.30
CA ASN A 508 25.31 -14.77 0.71
C ASN A 508 24.46 -13.59 1.14
N GLY A 509 23.16 -13.57 0.78
CA GLY A 509 22.28 -12.44 1.00
C GLY A 509 22.64 -11.25 0.10
N GLU A 510 23.00 -11.47 -1.17
CA GLU A 510 23.52 -10.45 -2.09
C GLU A 510 22.91 -10.56 -3.48
N ILE A 511 22.85 -9.42 -4.19
CA ILE A 511 22.56 -9.40 -5.64
C ILE A 511 23.83 -9.83 -6.38
N ILE A 512 23.69 -10.74 -7.34
CA ILE A 512 24.81 -11.22 -8.16
C ILE A 512 25.20 -10.16 -9.19
N ALA A 513 26.38 -9.56 -9.01
CA ALA A 513 27.00 -8.65 -9.97
C ALA A 513 27.82 -9.41 -11.03
N LEU A 514 27.93 -8.85 -12.24
CA LEU A 514 28.91 -9.32 -13.22
C LEU A 514 30.31 -8.82 -12.82
N PRO A 515 31.39 -9.46 -13.31
CA PRO A 515 32.74 -9.05 -13.01
C PRO A 515 32.98 -7.58 -13.38
N GLY A 516 33.39 -6.78 -12.41
CA GLY A 516 33.70 -5.36 -12.59
C GLY A 516 32.51 -4.40 -12.53
N GLU A 517 31.29 -4.88 -12.25
CA GLU A 517 30.13 -4.02 -12.03
C GLU A 517 30.14 -3.42 -10.62
N ASP A 518 29.91 -2.10 -10.53
CA ASP A 518 29.46 -1.43 -9.31
C ASP A 518 27.93 -1.24 -9.42
N LEU A 519 27.17 -2.00 -8.65
CA LEU A 519 25.71 -2.01 -8.73
C LEU A 519 25.10 -0.68 -8.25
N ASP A 520 25.74 -0.02 -7.27
CA ASP A 520 25.26 1.28 -6.79
C ASP A 520 25.57 2.39 -7.81
N GLU A 521 26.72 2.35 -8.48
CA GLU A 521 27.00 3.28 -9.56
C GLU A 521 26.01 3.14 -10.71
N ILE A 522 25.68 1.90 -11.10
CA ILE A 522 24.67 1.62 -12.13
C ILE A 522 23.29 2.14 -11.67
N LEU A 523 22.88 1.82 -10.44
CA LEU A 523 21.55 2.18 -9.91
C LEU A 523 21.35 3.70 -9.84
N LEU A 524 22.35 4.45 -9.48
CA LEU A 524 22.30 5.91 -9.34
C LEU A 524 22.63 6.66 -10.65
N SER A 525 23.12 5.98 -11.67
CA SER A 525 23.45 6.58 -12.96
C SER A 525 22.20 7.12 -13.66
N THR A 526 22.36 8.23 -14.39
CA THR A 526 21.35 8.74 -15.32
C THR A 526 21.29 7.94 -16.63
N LYS A 527 22.30 7.08 -16.89
CA LYS A 527 22.42 6.31 -18.13
C LYS A 527 21.89 4.90 -17.96
N VAL A 528 21.20 4.42 -18.98
CA VAL A 528 20.95 2.98 -19.18
C VAL A 528 22.25 2.36 -19.69
N VAL A 529 22.67 1.25 -19.12
CA VAL A 529 23.88 0.53 -19.56
C VAL A 529 23.58 -0.17 -20.88
N GLU A 530 24.20 0.25 -21.96
CA GLU A 530 24.19 -0.48 -23.22
C GLU A 530 25.28 -1.56 -23.16
N TYR A 531 24.88 -2.81 -22.91
CA TYR A 531 25.78 -3.93 -23.15
C TYR A 531 25.91 -4.13 -24.67
N ALA A 532 27.13 -4.02 -25.18
CA ALA A 532 27.41 -4.42 -26.57
C ALA A 532 26.98 -5.88 -26.69
N LEU A 533 25.99 -6.16 -27.56
CA LEU A 533 25.68 -7.52 -27.97
C LEU A 533 26.95 -8.03 -28.66
N GLU A 534 27.67 -8.94 -28.00
CA GLU A 534 28.71 -9.71 -28.69
C GLU A 534 27.99 -10.51 -29.79
N THR A 535 28.14 -10.03 -31.03
CA THR A 535 27.58 -10.64 -32.26
C THR A 535 28.32 -11.92 -32.61
#